data_4b308220e16869893c03df7a34893bc3
#
_entry.id   4b308220e16869893c03df7a34893bc3
#
_cell.length_a   1.000
_cell.length_b   1.000
_cell.length_c   1.000
_cell.angle_alpha   90.00
_cell.angle_beta   90.00
_cell.angle_gamma   90.00
#
_symmetry.space_group_name_H-M   'P 1'
#
loop_
_entity.id
_entity.type
_entity.pdbx_description
1 polymer ?
#
loop_
_entity_poly.entity_id
_entity_poly.type
_entity_poly.pdbx_seq_one_letter_code
_entity_poly.pdbx_strand_id
1 'polypeptide(L)'
;MPDSTAALRILVYSDNAETRKTVMRALGKHLHPELPELTYVEVATGPMVIRTMDEGGIDLAILDGEATPTGGMGIAKQLKDELATCPPILVLTGRPDDAWLAKWSRAEAAVPHPLDPIVLGRTALGLLRAPAL
;
A
#
# COMPACT_ATOMS: atom_id res chain seq x y z
N MET A 1 -7.47 4.19 -27.21
CA MET A 1 -6.10 3.93 -26.80
C MET A 1 -6.08 2.99 -25.61
N PRO A 2 -5.41 1.87 -25.72
CA PRO A 2 -5.39 0.95 -24.61
C PRO A 2 -4.70 1.57 -23.40
N ASP A 3 -5.19 1.23 -22.24
CA ASP A 3 -4.68 1.76 -20.99
C ASP A 3 -3.48 0.99 -20.45
N SER A 4 -2.89 0.10 -21.30
CA SER A 4 -1.75 -0.70 -20.87
C SER A 4 -0.55 0.14 -20.46
N THR A 5 -0.50 1.41 -20.91
CA THR A 5 0.56 2.34 -20.53
C THR A 5 0.12 3.34 -19.46
N ALA A 6 -1.13 3.25 -19.01
CA ALA A 6 -1.62 4.15 -17.97
C ALA A 6 -0.84 3.91 -16.67
N ALA A 7 -0.49 5.00 -15.99
CA ALA A 7 0.26 4.93 -14.75
C ALA A 7 -0.52 4.14 -13.69
N LEU A 8 0.20 3.38 -12.89
CA LEU A 8 -0.38 2.71 -11.74
C LEU A 8 -0.47 3.69 -10.57
N ARG A 9 -1.57 3.65 -9.83
CA ARG A 9 -1.79 4.55 -8.72
C ARG A 9 -1.57 3.83 -7.41
N ILE A 10 -0.62 4.34 -6.63
CA ILE A 10 -0.22 3.75 -5.36
C ILE A 10 -0.65 4.70 -4.24
N LEU A 11 -1.54 4.24 -3.37
CA LEU A 11 -1.91 5.00 -2.18
C LEU A 11 -0.87 4.74 -1.10
N VAL A 12 -0.33 5.81 -0.50
CA VAL A 12 0.64 5.71 0.58
C VAL A 12 0.09 6.45 1.78
N TYR A 13 -0.25 5.69 2.83
CA TYR A 13 -0.80 6.25 4.06
C TYR A 13 0.19 6.16 5.20
N SER A 14 0.48 7.29 5.79
CA SER A 14 1.13 7.43 7.09
C SER A 14 0.87 8.84 7.58
N ASP A 15 0.75 9.02 8.90
CA ASP A 15 0.69 10.35 9.49
C ASP A 15 2.07 11.02 9.50
N ASN A 16 3.11 10.27 9.18
CA ASN A 16 4.49 10.75 9.14
C ASN A 16 4.93 10.97 7.69
N ALA A 17 5.18 12.25 7.33
CA ALA A 17 5.58 12.59 5.97
C ALA A 17 6.90 11.93 5.55
N GLU A 18 7.84 11.73 6.50
CA GLU A 18 9.11 11.08 6.19
C GLU A 18 8.91 9.61 5.84
N THR A 19 7.97 8.91 6.49
CA THR A 19 7.64 7.55 6.14
C THR A 19 7.08 7.48 4.72
N ARG A 20 6.18 8.40 4.36
CA ARG A 20 5.62 8.45 3.01
C ARG A 20 6.72 8.66 1.97
N LYS A 21 7.65 9.59 2.25
CA LYS A 21 8.79 9.84 1.34
C LYS A 21 9.68 8.62 1.20
N THR A 22 9.94 7.92 2.29
CA THR A 22 10.77 6.71 2.27
C THR A 22 10.14 5.64 1.36
N VAL A 23 8.84 5.44 1.47
CA VAL A 23 8.12 4.49 0.62
C VAL A 23 8.24 4.90 -0.85
N MET A 24 7.96 6.16 -1.16
CA MET A 24 7.99 6.64 -2.53
C MET A 24 9.40 6.56 -3.15
N ARG A 25 10.44 6.84 -2.36
CA ARG A 25 11.82 6.70 -2.82
C ARG A 25 12.19 5.26 -3.09
N ALA A 26 11.73 4.35 -2.22
CA ALA A 26 12.03 2.93 -2.36
C ALA A 26 11.44 2.36 -3.66
N LEU A 27 10.22 2.76 -4.00
CA LEU A 27 9.53 2.26 -5.19
C LEU A 27 9.87 3.05 -6.44
N GLY A 28 10.01 4.37 -6.31
CA GLY A 28 10.34 5.23 -7.44
C GLY A 28 9.23 5.32 -8.46
N LYS A 29 9.57 5.90 -9.60
CA LYS A 29 8.65 6.08 -10.71
C LYS A 29 8.64 4.86 -11.64
N HIS A 30 9.79 4.22 -11.77
CA HIS A 30 10.00 3.08 -12.68
C HIS A 30 10.46 1.87 -11.88
N LEU A 31 9.52 1.20 -11.23
CA LEU A 31 9.84 0.07 -10.36
C LEU A 31 10.35 -1.13 -11.15
N HIS A 32 9.79 -1.37 -12.33
CA HIS A 32 10.18 -2.52 -13.15
C HIS A 32 9.85 -2.22 -14.62
N PRO A 33 10.72 -2.67 -15.56
CA PRO A 33 10.48 -2.41 -16.99
C PRO A 33 9.15 -2.93 -17.51
N GLU A 34 8.61 -3.99 -16.91
CA GLU A 34 7.34 -4.57 -17.35
C GLU A 34 6.12 -3.83 -16.81
N LEU A 35 6.33 -2.90 -15.87
CA LEU A 35 5.21 -2.16 -15.28
C LEU A 35 5.13 -0.75 -15.85
N PRO A 36 3.92 -0.19 -15.94
CA PRO A 36 3.78 1.25 -16.19
C PRO A 36 4.45 2.06 -15.07
N GLU A 37 4.58 3.36 -15.30
CA GLU A 37 5.07 4.26 -14.27
C GLU A 37 4.17 4.20 -13.05
N LEU A 38 4.76 4.44 -11.87
CA LEU A 38 4.00 4.56 -10.63
C LEU A 38 3.73 6.02 -10.35
N THR A 39 2.49 6.31 -9.93
CA THR A 39 2.12 7.60 -9.38
C THR A 39 1.60 7.39 -7.98
N TYR A 40 1.70 8.41 -7.13
CA TYR A 40 1.41 8.26 -5.71
C TYR A 40 0.30 9.17 -5.26
N VAL A 41 -0.56 8.64 -4.40
CA VAL A 41 -1.58 9.40 -3.71
C VAL A 41 -1.21 9.37 -2.23
N GLU A 42 -0.65 10.46 -1.73
CA GLU A 42 -0.26 10.54 -0.32
C GLU A 42 -1.46 10.88 0.53
N VAL A 43 -1.63 10.13 1.61
CA VAL A 43 -2.76 10.30 2.52
C VAL A 43 -2.23 10.30 3.93
N ALA A 44 -2.65 11.26 4.74
CA ALA A 44 -2.15 11.42 6.09
C ALA A 44 -3.15 11.03 7.19
N THR A 45 -4.41 10.75 6.83
CA THR A 45 -5.45 10.41 7.82
C THR A 45 -6.25 9.19 7.39
N GLY A 46 -6.76 8.47 8.40
CA GLY A 46 -7.58 7.29 8.15
C GLY A 46 -8.83 7.57 7.32
N PRO A 47 -9.63 8.60 7.68
CA PRO A 47 -10.82 8.92 6.87
C PRO A 47 -10.52 9.19 5.40
N MET A 48 -9.38 9.81 5.10
CA MET A 48 -9.01 10.06 3.71
C MET A 48 -8.63 8.78 2.98
N VAL A 49 -8.04 7.78 3.69
CA VAL A 49 -7.80 6.48 3.09
C VAL A 49 -9.12 5.87 2.62
N ILE A 50 -10.09 5.82 3.52
CA ILE A 50 -11.40 5.23 3.23
C ILE A 50 -12.04 5.94 2.04
N ARG A 51 -12.03 7.27 2.05
CA ARG A 51 -12.63 8.06 0.97
C ARG A 51 -11.94 7.80 -0.37
N THR A 52 -10.61 7.80 -0.38
CA THR A 52 -9.84 7.58 -1.61
C THR A 52 -10.09 6.18 -2.17
N MET A 53 -10.13 5.18 -1.28
CA MET A 53 -10.37 3.81 -1.72
C MET A 53 -11.80 3.62 -2.23
N ASP A 54 -12.78 4.30 -1.62
CA ASP A 54 -14.17 4.25 -2.08
C ASP A 54 -14.32 4.85 -3.49
N GLU A 55 -13.51 5.85 -3.81
CA GLU A 55 -13.54 6.46 -5.13
C GLU A 55 -12.98 5.55 -6.21
N GLY A 56 -12.20 4.56 -5.82
CA GLY A 56 -11.62 3.59 -6.75
C GLY A 56 -10.39 4.11 -7.47
N GLY A 57 -9.84 3.28 -8.33
CA GLY A 57 -8.70 3.65 -9.17
C GLY A 57 -7.34 3.47 -8.52
N ILE A 58 -7.26 2.88 -7.34
CA ILE A 58 -6.01 2.57 -6.67
C ILE A 58 -5.59 1.14 -7.04
N ASP A 59 -4.33 0.97 -7.43
CA ASP A 59 -3.80 -0.33 -7.83
C ASP A 59 -3.11 -1.06 -6.69
N LEU A 60 -2.60 -0.33 -5.71
CA LEU A 60 -1.96 -0.89 -4.51
C LEU A 60 -2.08 0.13 -3.39
N ALA A 61 -2.49 -0.31 -2.21
CA ALA A 61 -2.53 0.54 -1.03
C ALA A 61 -1.44 0.10 -0.06
N ILE A 62 -0.58 1.04 0.33
CA ILE A 62 0.47 0.83 1.33
C ILE A 62 0.05 1.60 2.57
N LEU A 63 -0.23 0.87 3.65
CA LEU A 63 -0.81 1.44 4.86
C LEU A 63 0.14 1.25 6.04
N ASP A 64 0.53 2.36 6.67
CA ASP A 64 1.43 2.31 7.82
C ASP A 64 0.69 1.85 9.07
N GLY A 65 1.04 0.67 9.57
CA GLY A 65 0.46 0.12 10.78
C GLY A 65 0.79 0.92 12.03
N GLU A 66 1.84 1.75 11.97
CA GLU A 66 2.26 2.58 13.10
C GLU A 66 1.67 3.98 13.07
N ALA A 67 0.85 4.30 12.06
CA ALA A 67 0.23 5.61 11.97
C ALA A 67 -0.74 5.84 13.12
N THR A 68 -0.85 7.08 13.56
CA THR A 68 -1.76 7.47 14.64
C THR A 68 -2.66 8.61 14.14
N PRO A 69 -3.87 8.73 14.65
CA PRO A 69 -4.52 7.86 15.63
C PRO A 69 -5.05 6.54 15.07
N THR A 70 -5.10 6.38 13.74
CA THR A 70 -5.66 5.20 13.12
C THR A 70 -4.56 4.41 12.43
N GLY A 71 -4.27 3.21 12.96
CA GLY A 71 -3.25 2.34 12.38
C GLY A 71 -3.70 1.69 11.08
N GLY A 72 -2.74 1.46 10.19
CA GLY A 72 -3.01 0.91 8.87
C GLY A 72 -3.63 -0.48 8.89
N MET A 73 -3.36 -1.28 9.92
CA MET A 73 -3.92 -2.63 9.99
C MET A 73 -5.42 -2.63 10.24
N GLY A 74 -5.91 -1.74 11.12
CA GLY A 74 -7.35 -1.59 11.32
C GLY A 74 -8.04 -1.10 10.07
N ILE A 75 -7.41 -0.16 9.37
CA ILE A 75 -7.94 0.36 8.11
C ILE A 75 -7.97 -0.77 7.06
N ALA A 76 -6.92 -1.58 6.97
CA ALA A 76 -6.86 -2.68 6.01
C ALA A 76 -8.02 -3.65 6.24
N LYS A 77 -8.26 -4.02 7.50
CA LYS A 77 -9.36 -4.92 7.81
C LYS A 77 -10.71 -4.31 7.43
N GLN A 78 -10.91 -3.04 7.75
CA GLN A 78 -12.15 -2.34 7.38
C GLN A 78 -12.36 -2.36 5.87
N LEU A 79 -11.32 -2.04 5.09
CA LEU A 79 -11.43 -2.01 3.64
C LEU A 79 -11.74 -3.41 3.08
N LYS A 80 -11.08 -4.44 3.61
CA LYS A 80 -11.33 -5.82 3.16
C LYS A 80 -12.75 -6.26 3.48
N ASP A 81 -13.29 -5.82 4.61
CA ASP A 81 -14.64 -6.17 5.02
C ASP A 81 -15.72 -5.39 4.24
N GLU A 82 -15.44 -4.16 3.84
CA GLU A 82 -16.44 -3.25 3.27
C GLU A 82 -16.44 -3.17 1.75
N LEU A 83 -15.26 -3.26 1.11
CA LEU A 83 -15.17 -3.11 -0.33
C LEU A 83 -15.48 -4.41 -1.06
N ALA A 84 -16.38 -4.36 -2.03
CA ALA A 84 -16.69 -5.51 -2.86
C ALA A 84 -15.47 -5.93 -3.67
N THR A 85 -14.72 -4.96 -4.19
CA THR A 85 -13.46 -5.20 -4.89
C THR A 85 -12.40 -4.35 -4.23
N CYS A 86 -11.43 -4.99 -3.58
CA CYS A 86 -10.38 -4.29 -2.87
C CYS A 86 -9.03 -4.58 -3.55
N PRO A 87 -8.29 -3.53 -3.94
CA PRO A 87 -6.94 -3.75 -4.47
C PRO A 87 -6.03 -4.36 -3.41
N PRO A 88 -4.88 -4.91 -3.79
CA PRO A 88 -3.96 -5.47 -2.80
C PRO A 88 -3.52 -4.40 -1.80
N ILE A 89 -3.34 -4.86 -0.56
CA ILE A 89 -2.92 -4.00 0.55
C ILE A 89 -1.61 -4.54 1.11
N LEU A 90 -0.64 -3.64 1.26
CA LEU A 90 0.63 -3.90 1.91
C LEU A 90 0.66 -3.08 3.18
N VAL A 91 0.81 -3.73 4.34
CA VAL A 91 0.90 -3.00 5.61
C VAL A 91 2.35 -2.89 6.05
N LEU A 92 2.70 -1.75 6.65
CA LEU A 92 4.01 -1.55 7.25
C LEU A 92 3.86 -1.86 8.74
N THR A 93 4.62 -2.83 9.26
CA THR A 93 4.49 -3.24 10.65
C THR A 93 5.57 -2.58 11.49
N GLY A 94 5.27 -2.38 12.78
CA GLY A 94 6.23 -1.78 13.69
C GLY A 94 7.36 -2.74 14.04
N ARG A 95 7.06 -4.03 14.13
CA ARG A 95 8.03 -5.06 14.52
C ARG A 95 7.73 -6.35 13.77
N PRO A 96 8.76 -7.20 13.57
CA PRO A 96 8.53 -8.50 12.93
C PRO A 96 7.49 -9.36 13.67
N ASP A 97 7.39 -9.21 14.99
CA ASP A 97 6.42 -9.96 15.81
C ASP A 97 4.97 -9.60 15.51
N ASP A 98 4.75 -8.52 14.77
CA ASP A 98 3.41 -8.06 14.45
C ASP A 98 2.81 -8.79 13.23
N ALA A 99 3.47 -9.82 12.73
CA ALA A 99 3.02 -10.55 11.56
C ALA A 99 1.60 -11.11 11.71
N TRP A 100 1.23 -11.53 12.94
CA TRP A 100 -0.12 -12.06 13.17
C TRP A 100 -1.19 -10.98 13.00
N LEU A 101 -0.85 -9.72 13.32
CA LEU A 101 -1.75 -8.59 13.11
C LEU A 101 -1.95 -8.33 11.62
N ALA A 102 -0.88 -8.50 10.83
CA ALA A 102 -1.00 -8.38 9.38
C ALA A 102 -1.95 -9.43 8.82
N LYS A 103 -1.89 -10.66 9.31
CA LYS A 103 -2.84 -11.71 8.92
C LYS A 103 -4.26 -11.37 9.33
N TRP A 104 -4.44 -10.89 10.55
CA TRP A 104 -5.75 -10.46 11.03
C TRP A 104 -6.34 -9.37 10.15
N SER A 105 -5.51 -8.45 9.66
CA SER A 105 -5.96 -7.34 8.83
C SER A 105 -6.36 -7.76 7.42
N ARG A 106 -6.03 -9.01 7.03
CA ARG A 106 -6.27 -9.56 5.71
C ARG A 106 -5.47 -8.88 4.59
N ALA A 107 -4.41 -8.14 4.94
CA ALA A 107 -3.51 -7.54 3.96
C ALA A 107 -2.79 -8.65 3.18
N GLU A 108 -2.48 -8.38 1.92
CA GLU A 108 -1.76 -9.34 1.08
C GLU A 108 -0.29 -9.49 1.48
N ALA A 109 0.31 -8.45 2.05
CA ALA A 109 1.71 -8.50 2.44
C ALA A 109 2.00 -7.56 3.60
N ALA A 110 3.12 -7.77 4.26
CA ALA A 110 3.58 -6.92 5.36
C ALA A 110 5.09 -6.73 5.25
N VAL A 111 5.56 -5.50 5.53
CA VAL A 111 6.98 -5.17 5.57
C VAL A 111 7.24 -4.43 6.87
N PRO A 112 8.21 -4.88 7.69
CA PRO A 112 8.46 -4.23 8.98
C PRO A 112 9.31 -2.98 8.86
N HIS A 113 9.11 -2.06 9.80
CA HIS A 113 10.05 -0.96 10.02
C HIS A 113 11.30 -1.49 10.74
N PRO A 114 12.46 -0.90 10.52
CA PRO A 114 12.77 0.13 9.52
C PRO A 114 12.67 -0.42 8.11
N LEU A 115 12.15 0.39 7.20
CA LEU A 115 11.86 -0.07 5.84
C LEU A 115 13.14 -0.35 5.06
N ASP A 116 13.27 -1.57 4.56
CA ASP A 116 14.34 -1.94 3.65
C ASP A 116 13.81 -1.69 2.22
N PRO A 117 14.43 -0.77 1.47
CA PRO A 117 13.93 -0.42 0.14
C PRO A 117 13.91 -1.61 -0.83
N ILE A 118 14.86 -2.54 -0.70
CA ILE A 118 14.90 -3.71 -1.57
C ILE A 118 13.74 -4.65 -1.26
N VAL A 119 13.49 -4.92 0.02
CA VAL A 119 12.39 -5.78 0.43
C VAL A 119 11.05 -5.14 0.05
N LEU A 120 10.90 -3.84 0.33
CA LEU A 120 9.67 -3.13 0.01
C LEU A 120 9.41 -3.13 -1.50
N GLY A 121 10.43 -2.83 -2.29
CA GLY A 121 10.30 -2.82 -3.75
C GLY A 121 9.92 -4.17 -4.31
N ARG A 122 10.58 -5.23 -3.82
CA ARG A 122 10.31 -6.59 -4.28
C ARG A 122 8.89 -7.04 -3.90
N THR A 123 8.45 -6.71 -2.69
CA THR A 123 7.12 -7.07 -2.21
C THR A 123 6.04 -6.34 -3.02
N ALA A 124 6.21 -5.03 -3.22
CA ALA A 124 5.27 -4.24 -4.01
C ALA A 124 5.21 -4.74 -5.46
N LEU A 125 6.36 -5.05 -6.05
CA LEU A 125 6.42 -5.59 -7.40
C LEU A 125 5.62 -6.88 -7.52
N GLY A 126 5.77 -7.77 -6.54
CA GLY A 126 5.03 -9.03 -6.53
C GLY A 126 3.53 -8.82 -6.52
N LEU A 127 3.05 -7.85 -5.73
CA LEU A 127 1.63 -7.56 -5.66
C LEU A 127 1.09 -6.92 -6.94
N LEU A 128 1.89 -6.04 -7.56
CA LEU A 128 1.48 -5.35 -8.78
C LEU A 128 1.50 -6.27 -10.01
N ARG A 129 2.31 -7.30 -9.97
CA ARG A 129 2.41 -8.28 -11.08
C ARG A 129 1.49 -9.48 -10.90
N ALA A 130 0.91 -9.65 -9.71
CA ALA A 130 0.05 -10.79 -9.45
C ALA A 130 -1.16 -10.74 -10.40
N PRO A 131 -1.49 -11.87 -11.05
CA PRO A 131 -2.67 -11.89 -11.92
C PRO A 131 -3.95 -11.69 -11.10
N ALA A 132 -4.88 -10.98 -11.68
CA ALA A 132 -6.21 -10.81 -11.10
C ALA A 132 -7.02 -12.08 -11.40
N LEU A 133 -7.19 -12.89 -10.40
CA LEU A 133 -7.95 -14.14 -10.55
C LEU A 133 -9.32 -14.04 -9.92
#